data_7e00037b44f852dda49c93ab3ead0116
#
_entry.id   7e00037b44f852dda49c93ab3ead0116
#
_cell.length_a   1.000
_cell.length_b   1.000
_cell.length_c   1.000
_cell.angle_alpha   90.00
_cell.angle_beta   90.00
_cell.angle_gamma   90.00
#
_symmetry.space_group_name_H-M   'P 1'
#
loop_
_entity.id
_entity.type
_entity.pdbx_description
1 polymer ?
#
loop_
_entity_poly.entity_id
_entity_poly.type
_entity_poly.pdbx_seq_one_letter_code
_entity_poly.pdbx_strand_id
1 'polypeptide(L)'
;MAKLNYRAVVTGATRGIGFAIAERLIKDGIEVVATGTKRDAKYPEGAIYKSVDFLNEKSVNSFITFLQQQKIDILVNNAGIDRKTDV
;
A
#
# COMPACT_ATOMS: atom_id res chain seq x y z
N MET A 1 7.44 -14.81 21.60
CA MET A 1 6.24 -14.02 21.34
C MET A 1 5.61 -14.41 20.03
N ALA A 2 4.31 -14.57 20.02
CA ALA A 2 3.63 -14.96 18.80
C ALA A 2 3.69 -13.82 17.78
N LYS A 3 3.93 -14.19 16.54
CA LYS A 3 3.94 -13.24 15.43
C LYS A 3 2.50 -12.88 15.08
N LEU A 4 2.25 -11.62 14.84
CA LEU A 4 0.95 -11.19 14.38
C LEU A 4 0.76 -11.62 12.92
N ASN A 5 -0.35 -12.30 12.65
CA ASN A 5 -0.62 -12.79 11.30
C ASN A 5 -1.60 -11.86 10.58
N TYR A 6 -1.40 -10.56 10.76
CA TYR A 6 -2.20 -9.56 10.08
C TYR A 6 -1.53 -9.14 8.78
N ARG A 7 -2.36 -8.76 7.83
CA ARG A 7 -1.90 -8.21 6.57
C ARG A 7 -2.55 -6.86 6.36
N ALA A 8 -1.73 -5.87 6.07
CA ALA A 8 -2.18 -4.50 5.87
C ALA A 8 -1.89 -4.07 4.44
N VAL A 9 -2.77 -3.25 3.90
CA VAL A 9 -2.53 -2.55 2.64
C VAL A 9 -2.37 -1.08 2.98
N VAL A 10 -1.26 -0.49 2.55
CA VAL A 10 -1.03 0.95 2.73
C VAL A 10 -0.91 1.55 1.35
N THR A 11 -1.87 2.38 0.96
CA THR A 11 -1.82 3.05 -0.33
C THR A 11 -0.99 4.32 -0.23
N GLY A 12 -0.32 4.66 -1.32
CA GLY A 12 0.55 5.84 -1.32
C GLY A 12 1.73 5.69 -0.39
N ALA A 13 2.38 4.53 -0.40
CA ALA A 13 3.40 4.19 0.59
C ALA A 13 4.83 4.43 0.09
N THR A 14 5.02 5.15 -1.01
CA THR A 14 6.35 5.34 -1.58
C THR A 14 7.07 6.54 -0.98
N ARG A 15 6.40 7.35 -0.21
CA ARG A 15 7.01 8.51 0.43
C ARG A 15 6.12 9.03 1.55
N GLY A 16 6.68 9.92 2.36
CA GLY A 16 5.94 10.68 3.34
C GLY A 16 5.29 9.81 4.41
N ILE A 17 4.07 10.18 4.77
CA ILE A 17 3.36 9.54 5.88
C ILE A 17 3.07 8.08 5.56
N GLY A 18 2.66 7.79 4.33
CA GLY A 18 2.36 6.41 3.95
C GLY A 18 3.57 5.49 4.08
N PHE A 19 4.74 5.97 3.68
CA PHE A 19 5.99 5.22 3.80
C PHE A 19 6.28 4.95 5.29
N ALA A 20 6.14 5.96 6.13
CA ALA A 20 6.41 5.83 7.56
C ALA A 20 5.44 4.86 8.24
N ILE A 21 4.17 4.92 7.85
CA ILE A 21 3.17 4.01 8.41
C ILE A 21 3.52 2.56 8.02
N ALA A 22 3.85 2.35 6.75
CA ALA A 22 4.19 1.01 6.28
C ALA A 22 5.42 0.47 7.01
N GLU A 23 6.45 1.30 7.18
CA GLU A 23 7.63 0.88 7.92
C GLU A 23 7.30 0.47 9.35
N ARG A 24 6.44 1.23 10.00
CA ARG A 24 6.09 0.93 11.39
C ARG A 24 5.31 -0.37 11.49
N LEU A 25 4.38 -0.60 10.56
CA LEU A 25 3.62 -1.84 10.56
C LEU A 25 4.51 -3.05 10.34
N ILE A 26 5.48 -2.92 9.42
CA ILE A 26 6.44 -4.00 9.17
C ILE A 26 7.26 -4.27 10.43
N LYS A 27 7.70 -3.22 11.09
CA LYS A 27 8.47 -3.35 12.31
C LYS A 27 7.69 -4.08 13.39
N ASP A 28 6.38 -3.89 13.41
CA ASP A 28 5.50 -4.55 14.38
C ASP A 28 5.11 -5.97 13.96
N GLY A 29 5.69 -6.49 12.90
CA GLY A 29 5.46 -7.87 12.48
C GLY A 29 4.26 -8.07 11.57
N ILE A 30 3.70 -7.00 11.04
CA ILE A 30 2.54 -7.06 10.15
C ILE A 30 3.03 -7.14 8.71
N GLU A 31 2.45 -8.04 7.92
CA GLU A 31 2.73 -8.08 6.50
C GLU A 31 2.10 -6.88 5.83
N VAL A 32 2.87 -6.20 4.98
CA VAL A 32 2.40 -4.98 4.36
C VAL A 32 2.46 -5.08 2.85
N VAL A 33 1.35 -4.76 2.20
CA VAL A 33 1.30 -4.50 0.77
C VAL A 33 1.30 -2.99 0.62
N ALA A 34 2.34 -2.47 0.00
CA ALA A 34 2.51 -1.05 -0.23
C ALA A 34 2.17 -0.73 -1.68
N THR A 35 1.45 0.34 -1.91
CA THR A 35 1.16 0.75 -3.29
C THR A 35 1.76 2.11 -3.59
N GLY A 36 2.04 2.31 -4.86
CA GLY A 36 2.45 3.59 -5.43
C GLY A 36 2.05 3.61 -6.88
N THR A 37 2.31 4.70 -7.56
CA THR A 37 1.89 4.85 -8.95
C THR A 37 2.94 4.38 -9.95
N LYS A 38 4.21 4.33 -9.53
CA LYS A 38 5.30 3.98 -10.43
C LYS A 38 5.78 2.57 -10.17
N ARG A 39 6.19 1.89 -11.22
CA ARG A 39 6.66 0.51 -11.11
C ARG A 39 7.95 0.40 -10.30
N ASP A 40 8.86 1.32 -10.51
CA ASP A 40 10.18 1.27 -9.90
C ASP A 40 10.33 2.28 -8.77
N ALA A 41 9.24 2.59 -8.10
CA ALA A 41 9.29 3.49 -6.98
C ALA A 41 10.00 2.83 -5.79
N LYS A 42 10.56 3.68 -4.96
CA LYS A 42 11.14 3.24 -3.71
C LYS A 42 10.02 2.94 -2.72
N TYR A 43 10.14 1.85 -1.99
CA TYR A 43 9.13 1.47 -1.01
C TYR A 43 9.80 0.86 0.22
N PRO A 44 9.08 0.75 1.34
CA PRO A 44 9.70 0.23 2.57
C PRO A 44 10.21 -1.19 2.41
N GLU A 45 11.39 -1.42 2.93
CA GLU A 45 11.98 -2.76 2.88
C GLU A 45 11.09 -3.74 3.66
N GLY A 46 10.84 -4.88 3.06
CA GLY A 46 9.98 -5.89 3.65
C GLY A 46 8.54 -5.84 3.16
N ALA A 47 8.15 -4.79 2.46
CA ALA A 47 6.81 -4.70 1.90
C ALA A 47 6.72 -5.46 0.58
N ILE A 48 5.51 -5.91 0.27
CA ILE A 48 5.16 -6.35 -1.08
C ILE A 48 4.68 -5.11 -1.82
N TYR A 49 5.32 -4.78 -2.91
CA TYR A 49 4.98 -3.56 -3.63
C TYR A 49 4.09 -3.84 -4.83
N LYS A 50 3.06 -3.04 -4.99
CA LYS A 50 2.20 -3.06 -6.18
C LYS A 50 2.06 -1.65 -6.71
N SER A 51 2.33 -1.46 -8.00
CA SER A 51 2.05 -0.18 -8.63
C SER A 51 0.59 -0.18 -9.06
N VAL A 52 -0.12 0.87 -8.70
CA VAL A 52 -1.54 1.00 -9.01
C VAL A 52 -1.81 2.42 -9.47
N ASP A 53 -2.36 2.54 -10.65
CA ASP A 53 -2.82 3.82 -11.15
C ASP A 53 -4.34 3.88 -10.93
N PHE A 54 -4.75 4.64 -9.93
CA PHE A 54 -6.16 4.69 -9.55
C PHE A 54 -7.03 5.42 -10.58
N LEU A 55 -6.42 6.07 -11.55
CA LEU A 55 -7.15 6.69 -12.65
C LEU A 55 -7.31 5.74 -13.84
N ASN A 56 -6.72 4.56 -13.77
CA ASN A 56 -6.76 3.56 -14.84
C ASN A 56 -7.58 2.36 -14.38
N GLU A 57 -8.70 2.12 -15.06
CA GLU A 57 -9.64 1.09 -14.67
C GLU A 57 -9.00 -0.30 -14.66
N LYS A 58 -8.18 -0.60 -15.66
CA LYS A 58 -7.52 -1.91 -15.72
C LYS A 58 -6.56 -2.10 -14.58
N SER A 59 -5.84 -1.04 -14.22
CA SER A 59 -4.91 -1.09 -13.10
C SER A 59 -5.65 -1.35 -11.80
N VAL A 60 -6.77 -0.65 -11.60
CA VAL A 60 -7.58 -0.82 -10.40
C VAL A 60 -8.14 -2.25 -10.33
N ASN A 61 -8.65 -2.75 -11.45
CA ASN A 61 -9.21 -4.09 -11.47
C ASN A 61 -8.16 -5.17 -11.19
N SER A 62 -6.96 -4.99 -11.70
CA SER A 62 -5.87 -5.91 -11.39
C SER A 62 -5.54 -5.91 -9.91
N PHE A 63 -5.55 -4.74 -9.31
CA PHE A 63 -5.27 -4.62 -7.89
C PHE A 63 -6.38 -5.26 -7.06
N ILE A 64 -7.63 -5.03 -7.44
CA ILE A 64 -8.77 -5.67 -6.75
C ILE A 64 -8.64 -7.19 -6.81
N THR A 65 -8.32 -7.72 -7.99
CA THR A 65 -8.14 -9.16 -8.14
C THR A 65 -7.03 -9.67 -7.21
N PHE A 66 -5.93 -8.94 -7.15
CA PHE A 66 -4.85 -9.28 -6.25
C PHE A 66 -5.33 -9.30 -4.79
N LEU A 67 -6.07 -8.27 -4.39
CA LEU A 67 -6.56 -8.19 -3.01
C LEU A 67 -7.53 -9.30 -2.67
N GLN A 68 -8.34 -9.73 -3.64
CA GLN A 68 -9.30 -10.81 -3.42
C GLN A 68 -8.61 -12.13 -3.11
N GLN A 69 -7.38 -12.27 -3.53
CA GLN A 69 -6.59 -13.47 -3.27
C GLN A 69 -5.83 -13.39 -1.94
N GLN A 70 -5.95 -12.27 -1.26
CA GLN A 70 -5.26 -12.02 0.00
C GLN A 70 -6.29 -11.83 1.10
N LYS A 71 -5.90 -12.22 2.29
CA LYS A 71 -6.72 -11.87 3.46
C LYS A 71 -6.19 -10.56 4.00
N ILE A 72 -6.95 -9.50 3.83
CA ILE A 72 -6.54 -8.17 4.25
C ILE A 72 -7.28 -7.83 5.54
N ASP A 73 -6.54 -7.49 6.57
CA ASP A 73 -7.09 -7.17 7.88
C ASP A 73 -7.13 -5.66 8.12
N ILE A 74 -6.21 -4.93 7.52
CA ILE A 74 -6.04 -3.50 7.79
C ILE A 74 -5.89 -2.78 6.46
N LEU A 75 -6.65 -1.71 6.29
CA LEU A 75 -6.50 -0.85 5.12
C LEU A 75 -6.17 0.56 5.58
N VAL A 76 -5.01 1.04 5.18
CA VAL A 76 -4.62 2.43 5.40
C VAL A 76 -4.73 3.14 4.06
N ASN A 77 -5.77 3.92 3.90
CA ASN A 77 -6.03 4.63 2.66
C ASN A 77 -5.39 6.00 2.72
N ASN A 78 -4.12 6.04 2.36
CA ASN A 78 -3.32 7.26 2.41
C ASN A 78 -3.17 7.92 1.05
N ALA A 79 -3.28 7.14 -0.03
CA ALA A 79 -3.15 7.70 -1.36
C ALA A 79 -4.33 8.60 -1.67
N GLY A 80 -4.04 9.73 -2.24
CA GLY A 80 -5.06 10.62 -2.73
C GLY A 80 -4.64 11.11 -4.09
N ILE A 81 -5.57 11.72 -4.80
CA ILE A 81 -5.25 12.39 -6.05
C ILE A 81 -4.70 13.75 -5.67
N ASP A 82 -3.43 13.94 -5.97
CA ASP A 82 -2.78 15.21 -5.66
C ASP A 82 -3.14 16.21 -6.75
N ARG A 83 -4.08 17.04 -6.45
CA ARG A 83 -4.50 18.11 -7.35
C ARG A 83 -4.20 19.44 -6.70
N LYS A 84 -3.56 20.29 -7.46
CA LYS A 84 -3.19 21.59 -6.93
C LYS A 84 -4.41 22.47 -6.67
N THR A 85 -5.51 22.13 -7.31
CA THR A 85 -6.75 22.87 -7.12
C THR A 85 -7.55 22.40 -5.92
N ASP A 86 -7.12 21.36 -5.28
CA ASP A 86 -7.82 20.77 -4.13
C ASP A 86 -7.32 21.34 -2.82
N VAL A 87 -7.19 22.58 -2.77
CA VAL A 87 -6.65 23.23 -1.57
C VAL A 87 -7.68 23.42 -0.51
#